data_221f72e6485221d2ef619b1b7e70f42a
#
_entry.id   221f72e6485221d2ef619b1b7e70f42a
#
_cell.length_a   1.000
_cell.length_b   1.000
_cell.length_c   1.000
_cell.angle_alpha   90.00
_cell.angle_beta   90.00
_cell.angle_gamma   90.00
#
_symmetry.space_group_name_H-M   'P 1'
#
loop_
_entity.id
_entity.type
_entity.pdbx_description
1 polymer ?
#
loop_
_entity_poly.entity_id
_entity_poly.type
_entity_poly.pdbx_seq_one_letter_code
_entity_poly.pdbx_strand_id
1 'polypeptide(L)'
;MISIRGKVWFILLALIRKRIGSLLKVTKSRRIRAASQRWKKNNKFLISEKFLDKIKVIEFEPKNSDNEGVILYLHGGGYVTCGPETHASLVTQLSEFTRSKVIFPEYRLAPK
;
A
#
# COMPACT_ATOMS: atom_id res chain seq x y z
N MET A 1 35.98 4.24 1.25
CA MET A 1 35.97 5.64 0.75
C MET A 1 34.96 5.72 -0.41
N ILE A 2 33.88 6.50 -0.28
CA ILE A 2 32.89 6.62 -1.36
C ILE A 2 33.48 7.53 -2.45
N SER A 3 33.49 7.04 -3.70
CA SER A 3 34.04 7.81 -4.83
C SER A 3 33.29 9.14 -5.02
N ILE A 4 33.94 10.14 -5.61
CA ILE A 4 33.32 11.44 -5.90
C ILE A 4 32.05 11.26 -6.76
N ARG A 5 32.06 10.33 -7.71
CA ARG A 5 30.87 9.95 -8.48
C ARG A 5 29.73 9.44 -7.59
N GLY A 6 30.02 8.59 -6.60
CA GLY A 6 29.03 8.09 -5.65
C GLY A 6 28.42 9.20 -4.80
N LYS A 7 29.21 10.18 -4.37
CA LYS A 7 28.71 11.34 -3.64
C LYS A 7 27.77 12.21 -4.47
N VAL A 8 28.11 12.43 -5.75
CA VAL A 8 27.26 13.20 -6.69
C VAL A 8 25.92 12.49 -6.90
N TRP A 9 25.93 11.20 -7.13
CA TRP A 9 24.69 10.41 -7.26
C TRP A 9 23.85 10.43 -6.00
N PHE A 10 24.47 10.34 -4.82
CA PHE A 10 23.75 10.39 -3.57
C PHE A 10 23.06 11.74 -3.34
N ILE A 11 23.73 12.86 -3.65
CA ILE A 11 23.16 14.21 -3.56
C ILE A 11 22.03 14.38 -4.58
N LEU A 12 22.23 13.90 -5.82
CA LEU A 12 21.20 13.97 -6.87
C LEU A 12 19.95 13.17 -6.48
N LEU A 13 20.11 11.95 -5.96
CA LEU A 13 19.02 11.14 -5.48
C LEU A 13 18.32 11.76 -4.28
N ALA A 14 19.04 12.41 -3.37
CA ALA A 14 18.46 13.11 -2.23
C ALA A 14 17.63 14.33 -2.67
N LEU A 15 18.08 15.08 -3.67
CA LEU A 15 17.34 16.21 -4.27
C LEU A 15 16.09 15.75 -5.02
N ILE A 16 16.21 14.68 -5.81
CA ILE A 16 15.09 14.05 -6.51
C ILE A 16 14.06 13.54 -5.49
N ARG A 17 14.51 12.88 -4.43
CA ARG A 17 13.65 12.40 -3.33
C ARG A 17 12.89 13.55 -2.65
N LYS A 18 13.55 14.70 -2.42
CA LYS A 18 12.92 15.88 -1.80
C LYS A 18 11.83 16.47 -2.72
N ARG A 19 12.08 16.54 -4.04
CA ARG A 19 11.11 16.98 -5.04
C ARG A 19 9.96 15.98 -5.22
N ILE A 20 10.25 14.70 -5.31
CA ILE A 20 9.23 13.65 -5.38
C ILE A 20 8.39 13.63 -4.10
N GLY A 21 8.99 13.80 -2.93
CA GLY A 21 8.27 13.89 -1.67
C GLY A 21 7.30 15.08 -1.60
N SER A 22 7.66 16.22 -2.19
CA SER A 22 6.74 17.37 -2.30
C SER A 22 5.63 17.15 -3.32
N LEU A 23 5.94 16.56 -4.48
CA LEU A 23 4.96 16.17 -5.49
C LEU A 23 4.01 15.08 -4.97
N LEU A 24 4.51 14.10 -4.22
CA LEU A 24 3.70 13.07 -3.59
C LEU A 24 2.80 13.63 -2.48
N LYS A 25 3.22 14.67 -1.75
CA LYS A 25 2.34 15.41 -0.83
C LYS A 25 1.19 16.11 -1.57
N VAL A 26 1.44 16.66 -2.75
CA VAL A 26 0.43 17.32 -3.57
C VAL A 26 -0.50 16.29 -4.24
N THR A 27 0.01 15.16 -4.69
CA THR A 27 -0.81 14.08 -5.29
C THR A 27 -1.56 13.22 -4.26
N LYS A 28 -1.24 13.31 -2.96
CA LYS A 28 -2.09 12.82 -1.85
C LYS A 28 -3.43 13.57 -1.78
N SER A 29 -3.68 14.45 -2.74
CA SER A 29 -4.88 15.26 -2.85
C SER A 29 -6.10 14.42 -3.24
N ARG A 30 -7.23 14.96 -2.93
CA ARG A 30 -8.65 14.61 -3.11
C ARG A 30 -9.01 13.38 -3.99
N ARG A 31 -8.27 13.11 -5.11
CA ARG A 31 -8.55 11.97 -6.00
C ARG A 31 -8.18 10.62 -5.38
N ILE A 32 -7.05 10.56 -4.68
CA ILE A 32 -6.60 9.33 -4.00
C ILE A 32 -7.50 9.07 -2.79
N ARG A 33 -7.90 10.11 -2.04
CA ARG A 33 -8.85 9.96 -0.93
C ARG A 33 -10.23 9.49 -1.39
N ALA A 34 -10.72 9.97 -2.53
CA ALA A 34 -11.99 9.53 -3.10
C ALA A 34 -11.93 8.08 -3.61
N ALA A 35 -10.81 7.68 -4.22
CA ALA A 35 -10.57 6.30 -4.62
C ALA A 35 -10.40 5.38 -3.40
N SER A 36 -9.73 5.87 -2.33
CA SER A 36 -9.51 5.12 -1.10
C SER A 36 -10.79 4.81 -0.32
N GLN A 37 -11.85 5.56 -0.53
CA GLN A 37 -13.14 5.28 0.12
C GLN A 37 -14.03 4.33 -0.67
N ARG A 38 -13.78 4.16 -1.96
CA ARG A 38 -14.60 3.26 -2.79
C ARG A 38 -14.45 1.79 -2.41
N TRP A 39 -13.24 1.35 -2.08
CA TRP A 39 -13.02 -0.04 -1.71
C TRP A 39 -13.69 -0.39 -0.38
N LYS A 40 -13.77 0.55 0.57
CA LYS A 40 -14.48 0.37 1.86
C LYS A 40 -15.99 0.17 1.70
N LYS A 41 -16.56 0.60 0.58
CA LYS A 41 -17.99 0.48 0.26
C LYS A 41 -18.31 -0.68 -0.67
N ASN A 42 -17.34 -1.56 -0.95
CA ASN A 42 -17.55 -2.68 -1.85
C ASN A 42 -18.32 -3.80 -1.14
N ASN A 43 -19.59 -3.94 -1.51
CA ASN A 43 -20.52 -4.92 -0.91
C ASN A 43 -20.15 -6.39 -1.21
N LYS A 44 -19.19 -6.65 -2.10
CA LYS A 44 -18.73 -8.01 -2.43
C LYS A 44 -17.77 -8.57 -1.39
N PHE A 45 -17.22 -7.74 -0.52
CA PHE A 45 -16.21 -8.10 0.46
C PHE A 45 -16.67 -7.84 1.89
N LEU A 46 -16.22 -8.68 2.79
CA LEU A 46 -16.12 -8.38 4.21
C LEU A 46 -14.75 -7.76 4.44
N ILE A 47 -14.72 -6.48 4.81
CA ILE A 47 -13.47 -5.76 5.04
C ILE A 47 -13.38 -5.47 6.51
N SER A 48 -12.31 -5.95 7.15
CA SER A 48 -12.04 -5.73 8.56
C SER A 48 -10.66 -5.11 8.77
N GLU A 49 -10.55 -4.25 9.77
CA GLU A 49 -9.30 -3.65 10.19
C GLU A 49 -8.94 -4.20 11.58
N LYS A 50 -7.73 -4.74 11.72
CA LYS A 50 -7.22 -5.31 12.96
C LYS A 50 -5.83 -4.77 13.26
N PHE A 51 -5.39 -4.91 14.48
CA PHE A 51 -4.01 -4.64 14.87
C PHE A 51 -3.35 -5.96 15.28
N LEU A 52 -2.24 -6.27 14.66
CA LEU A 52 -1.31 -7.31 15.08
C LEU A 52 -0.10 -6.60 15.69
N ASP A 53 -0.03 -6.62 17.02
CA ASP A 53 0.88 -5.78 17.78
C ASP A 53 0.69 -4.30 17.39
N LYS A 54 1.69 -3.65 16.83
CA LYS A 54 1.63 -2.24 16.41
C LYS A 54 1.34 -2.04 14.93
N ILE A 55 1.14 -3.13 14.19
CA ILE A 55 0.90 -3.10 12.74
C ILE A 55 -0.60 -3.18 12.48
N LYS A 56 -1.13 -2.16 11.83
CA LYS A 56 -2.49 -2.20 11.32
C LYS A 56 -2.57 -3.15 10.14
N VAL A 57 -3.54 -4.03 10.15
CA VAL A 57 -3.78 -5.03 9.11
C VAL A 57 -5.20 -4.87 8.58
N ILE A 58 -5.36 -4.82 7.28
CA ILE A 58 -6.64 -4.82 6.61
C ILE A 58 -6.87 -6.19 5.98
N GLU A 59 -7.98 -6.81 6.30
CA GLU A 59 -8.38 -8.08 5.70
C GLU A 59 -9.47 -7.82 4.67
N PHE A 60 -9.30 -8.40 3.49
CA PHE A 60 -10.27 -8.42 2.41
C PHE A 60 -10.74 -9.85 2.20
N GLU A 61 -11.96 -10.15 2.60
CA GLU A 61 -12.55 -11.48 2.46
C GLU A 61 -13.72 -11.43 1.49
N PRO A 62 -13.68 -12.14 0.35
CA PRO A 62 -14.80 -12.17 -0.58
C PRO A 62 -15.96 -12.94 0.06
N LYS A 63 -17.18 -12.45 -0.09
CA LYS A 63 -18.37 -13.10 0.46
C LYS A 63 -18.64 -14.50 -0.10
N ASN A 64 -18.15 -14.76 -1.30
CA ASN A 64 -18.23 -16.05 -1.97
C ASN A 64 -16.91 -16.81 -1.87
N SER A 65 -16.22 -16.70 -0.74
CA SER A 65 -14.99 -17.45 -0.49
C SER A 65 -15.35 -18.93 -0.31
N ASP A 66 -14.84 -19.74 -1.21
CA ASP A 66 -14.87 -21.22 -1.15
C ASP A 66 -13.45 -21.79 -0.99
N ASN A 67 -12.47 -20.90 -0.87
CA ASN A 67 -11.06 -21.23 -0.76
C ASN A 67 -10.55 -20.87 0.65
N GLU A 68 -10.00 -21.86 1.34
CA GLU A 68 -9.36 -21.67 2.66
C GLU A 68 -7.99 -21.00 2.58
N GLY A 69 -7.52 -20.73 1.36
CA GLY A 69 -6.25 -20.05 1.13
C GLY A 69 -6.25 -18.60 1.64
N VAL A 70 -5.11 -18.19 2.18
CA VAL A 70 -4.88 -16.82 2.63
C VAL A 70 -3.70 -16.24 1.88
N ILE A 71 -3.87 -15.04 1.32
CA ILE A 71 -2.83 -14.32 0.60
C ILE A 71 -2.32 -13.19 1.49
N LEU A 72 -1.04 -13.18 1.81
CA LEU A 72 -0.37 -12.04 2.42
C LEU A 72 0.13 -11.11 1.31
N TYR A 73 -0.44 -9.92 1.23
CA TYR A 73 -0.08 -8.93 0.21
C TYR A 73 0.79 -7.82 0.79
N LEU A 74 2.04 -7.79 0.38
CA LEU A 74 3.00 -6.75 0.74
C LEU A 74 3.11 -5.75 -0.40
N HIS A 75 2.65 -4.52 -0.19
CA HIS A 75 2.63 -3.51 -1.25
C HIS A 75 4.03 -3.00 -1.59
N GLY A 76 4.21 -2.59 -2.84
CA GLY A 76 5.41 -1.90 -3.30
C GLY A 76 5.43 -0.42 -2.92
N GLY A 77 6.43 0.30 -3.42
CA GLY A 77 6.58 1.75 -3.21
C GLY A 77 7.93 2.12 -2.59
N GLY A 78 8.93 1.22 -2.66
CA GLY A 78 10.29 1.46 -2.19
C GLY A 78 10.38 1.71 -0.69
N TYR A 79 9.46 1.18 0.08
CA TYR A 79 9.32 1.42 1.54
C TYR A 79 9.14 2.90 1.94
N VAL A 80 8.83 3.78 0.98
CA VAL A 80 8.70 5.24 1.21
C VAL A 80 7.28 5.72 0.98
N THR A 81 6.53 5.04 0.11
CA THR A 81 5.19 5.47 -0.33
C THR A 81 4.28 4.27 -0.54
N CYS A 82 3.03 4.58 -0.90
CA CYS A 82 1.96 3.62 -1.13
C CYS A 82 1.34 3.07 0.16
N GLY A 83 0.24 2.39 -0.01
CA GLY A 83 -0.57 1.82 1.06
C GLY A 83 -1.92 1.32 0.53
N PRO A 84 -2.89 1.07 1.40
CA PRO A 84 -4.20 0.58 1.00
C PRO A 84 -4.89 1.47 -0.03
N GLU A 85 -4.73 2.78 0.06
CA GLU A 85 -5.36 3.74 -0.85
C GLU A 85 -4.92 3.56 -2.32
N THR A 86 -3.71 3.07 -2.53
CA THR A 86 -3.14 2.89 -3.87
C THR A 86 -3.28 1.48 -4.39
N HIS A 87 -3.37 0.48 -3.50
CA HIS A 87 -3.33 -0.94 -3.86
C HIS A 87 -4.66 -1.68 -3.63
N ALA A 88 -5.63 -1.07 -2.94
CA ALA A 88 -6.89 -1.74 -2.60
C ALA A 88 -7.65 -2.27 -3.83
N SER A 89 -7.60 -1.56 -4.96
CA SER A 89 -8.24 -2.01 -6.20
C SER A 89 -7.60 -3.31 -6.73
N LEU A 90 -6.27 -3.41 -6.69
CA LEU A 90 -5.56 -4.63 -7.08
C LEU A 90 -5.83 -5.77 -6.09
N VAL A 91 -5.79 -5.47 -4.80
CA VAL A 91 -6.02 -6.45 -3.74
C VAL A 91 -7.42 -7.03 -3.81
N THR A 92 -8.44 -6.20 -4.05
CA THR A 92 -9.83 -6.68 -4.21
C THR A 92 -10.00 -7.54 -5.46
N GLN A 93 -9.36 -7.18 -6.59
CA GLN A 93 -9.38 -8.02 -7.80
C GLN A 93 -8.67 -9.35 -7.57
N LEU A 94 -7.52 -9.35 -6.90
CA LEU A 94 -6.78 -10.55 -6.55
C LEU A 94 -7.63 -11.47 -5.66
N SER A 95 -8.23 -10.91 -4.61
CA SER A 95 -9.11 -11.63 -3.70
C SER A 95 -10.35 -12.21 -4.42
N GLU A 96 -10.97 -11.45 -5.30
CA GLU A 96 -12.13 -11.90 -6.10
C GLU A 96 -11.75 -13.03 -7.06
N PHE A 97 -10.62 -12.88 -7.76
CA PHE A 97 -10.14 -13.87 -8.73
C PHE A 97 -9.74 -15.20 -8.08
N THR A 98 -9.04 -15.13 -6.95
CA THR A 98 -8.58 -16.33 -6.23
C THR A 98 -9.61 -16.89 -5.26
N ARG A 99 -10.71 -16.16 -4.98
CA ARG A 99 -11.71 -16.44 -3.95
C ARG A 99 -11.09 -16.64 -2.57
N SER A 100 -9.95 -16.04 -2.32
CA SER A 100 -9.17 -16.17 -1.10
C SER A 100 -9.19 -14.89 -0.30
N LYS A 101 -9.08 -15.01 1.02
CA LYS A 101 -8.83 -13.88 1.91
C LYS A 101 -7.48 -13.27 1.62
N VAL A 102 -7.42 -11.94 1.52
CA VAL A 102 -6.16 -11.20 1.41
C VAL A 102 -5.92 -10.42 2.69
N ILE A 103 -4.74 -10.60 3.26
CA ILE A 103 -4.23 -9.86 4.42
C ILE A 103 -3.27 -8.79 3.91
N PHE A 104 -3.61 -7.54 4.19
CA PHE A 104 -2.83 -6.37 3.78
C PHE A 104 -2.29 -5.65 5.02
N PRO A 105 -1.02 -5.84 5.40
CA PRO A 105 -0.42 -5.11 6.51
C PRO A 105 0.02 -3.71 6.08
N GLU A 106 -0.32 -2.71 6.88
CA GLU A 106 0.21 -1.34 6.78
C GLU A 106 1.53 -1.25 7.55
N TYR A 107 2.58 -1.84 7.00
CA TYR A 107 3.89 -1.79 7.62
C TYR A 107 4.51 -0.39 7.57
N ARG A 108 5.43 -0.14 8.47
CA ARG A 108 6.11 1.16 8.62
C ARG A 108 6.91 1.51 7.37
N LEU A 109 6.69 2.73 6.87
CA LEU A 109 7.44 3.29 5.75
C LEU A 109 8.58 4.18 6.24
N ALA A 110 9.68 4.21 5.49
CA ALA A 110 10.78 5.13 5.76
C ALA A 110 10.32 6.59 5.50
N PRO A 111 10.84 7.58 6.25
CA PRO A 111 11.95 7.54 7.22
C PRO A 111 11.51 7.45 8.71
N LYS A 112 10.45 6.73 9.03
CA LYS A 112 9.98 6.62 10.43
C LYS A 112 10.69 5.53 11.19
#